data_e1fa9d70e543fc433074a2d47a2c452a
#
_entry.id   e1fa9d70e543fc433074a2d47a2c452a
#
_cell.length_a   1.000
_cell.length_b   1.000
_cell.length_c   1.000
_cell.angle_alpha   90.00
_cell.angle_beta   90.00
_cell.angle_gamma   90.00
#
_symmetry.space_group_name_H-M   'P 1'
#
loop_
_entity.id
_entity.type
_entity.pdbx_description
1 polymer ?
#
loop_
_entity_poly.entity_id
_entity_poly.type
_entity_poly.pdbx_seq_one_letter_code
_entity_poly.pdbx_strand_id
1 'polypeptide(L)'
;MRIVVAEEVKAGQSRVTYVRLIGMQLRLSELWRKAAGGHQEALVQMAIGAITGDRVTRGVPDQTLRDMANPMPLSLMSKCNLSSIASGTGLNRETVRRIVNRLVAEGRLVRSADGSINFRVGWTQGKLARGLGKDQLDEFCRTAN
;
A
#
# COMPACT_ATOMS: atom_id res chain seq x y z
N MET A 1 16.94 0.30 7.82
CA MET A 1 17.35 1.73 7.81
C MET A 1 16.33 2.53 8.61
N ARG A 2 16.78 3.32 9.57
CA ARG A 2 15.90 4.23 10.34
C ARG A 2 16.18 5.66 9.88
N ILE A 3 15.17 6.33 9.33
CA ILE A 3 15.26 7.75 8.97
C ILE A 3 14.86 8.55 10.20
N VAL A 4 15.75 9.43 10.66
CA VAL A 4 15.50 10.31 11.82
C VAL A 4 15.72 11.75 11.39
N VAL A 5 14.78 12.62 11.70
CA VAL A 5 14.93 14.07 11.47
C VAL A 5 15.58 14.67 12.71
N ALA A 6 16.71 15.37 12.53
CA ALA A 6 17.39 16.05 13.62
C ALA A 6 16.46 17.13 14.25
N GLU A 7 16.49 17.26 15.58
CA GLU A 7 15.65 18.21 16.31
C GLU A 7 15.83 19.67 15.85
N GLU A 8 17.06 20.06 15.54
CA GLU A 8 17.39 21.38 15.01
C GLU A 8 16.69 21.66 13.68
N VAL A 9 16.63 20.65 12.80
CA VAL A 9 15.92 20.74 11.50
C VAL A 9 14.41 20.80 11.72
N LYS A 10 13.87 20.05 12.69
CA LYS A 10 12.45 20.11 13.04
C LYS A 10 12.06 21.51 13.51
N ALA A 11 12.85 22.13 14.38
CA ALA A 11 12.56 23.46 14.92
C ALA A 11 12.62 24.57 13.86
N GLY A 12 13.67 24.56 13.00
CA GLY A 12 13.89 25.63 12.02
C GLY A 12 13.12 25.47 10.71
N GLN A 13 12.76 24.23 10.34
CA GLN A 13 12.17 23.89 9.02
C GLN A 13 10.78 23.23 9.10
N SER A 14 10.14 23.27 10.26
CA SER A 14 8.88 22.54 10.50
C SER A 14 7.77 22.92 9.52
N ARG A 15 7.58 24.20 9.23
CA ARG A 15 6.55 24.68 8.30
C ARG A 15 6.85 24.24 6.86
N VAL A 16 8.10 24.39 6.42
CA VAL A 16 8.52 23.99 5.06
C VAL A 16 8.35 22.47 4.89
N THR A 17 8.81 21.69 5.86
CA THR A 17 8.66 20.24 5.86
C THR A 17 7.19 19.82 5.83
N TYR A 18 6.35 20.46 6.66
CA TYR A 18 4.93 20.19 6.70
C TYR A 18 4.23 20.43 5.35
N VAL A 19 4.49 21.57 4.70
CA VAL A 19 3.93 21.90 3.39
C VAL A 19 4.40 20.91 2.32
N ARG A 20 5.68 20.53 2.33
CA ARG A 20 6.22 19.51 1.41
C ARG A 20 5.55 18.16 1.61
N LEU A 21 5.34 17.72 2.86
CA LEU A 21 4.65 16.45 3.16
C LEU A 21 3.19 16.47 2.70
N ILE A 22 2.45 17.57 2.91
CA ILE A 22 1.08 17.70 2.39
C ILE A 22 1.08 17.58 0.87
N GLY A 23 1.97 18.28 0.19
CA GLY A 23 2.08 18.20 -1.27
C GLY A 23 2.44 16.79 -1.75
N MET A 24 3.34 16.10 -1.06
CA MET A 24 3.65 14.69 -1.34
C MET A 24 2.42 13.81 -1.19
N GLN A 25 1.69 13.94 -0.07
CA GLN A 25 0.47 13.14 0.17
C GLN A 25 -0.58 13.33 -0.91
N LEU A 26 -0.79 14.57 -1.38
CA LEU A 26 -1.71 14.84 -2.48
C LEU A 26 -1.27 14.16 -3.78
N ARG A 27 0.01 14.22 -4.13
CA ARG A 27 0.53 13.57 -5.34
C ARG A 27 0.48 12.05 -5.24
N LEU A 28 0.83 11.47 -4.09
CA LEU A 28 0.68 10.04 -3.84
C LEU A 28 -0.78 9.58 -3.92
N SER A 29 -1.69 10.35 -3.33
CA SER A 29 -3.14 10.08 -3.41
C SER A 29 -3.63 10.06 -4.86
N GLU A 30 -3.17 10.98 -5.69
CA GLU A 30 -3.53 11.03 -7.11
C GLU A 30 -2.95 9.86 -7.92
N LEU A 31 -1.71 9.45 -7.65
CA LEU A 31 -1.12 8.25 -8.26
C LEU A 31 -1.95 7.00 -7.94
N TRP A 32 -2.31 6.83 -6.67
CA TRP A 32 -3.16 5.73 -6.23
C TRP A 32 -4.56 5.78 -6.83
N ARG A 33 -5.19 6.94 -6.84
CA ARG A 33 -6.52 7.12 -7.43
C ARG A 33 -6.57 6.68 -8.88
N LYS A 34 -5.57 7.08 -9.67
CA LYS A 34 -5.47 6.69 -11.08
C LYS A 34 -5.25 5.19 -11.25
N ALA A 35 -4.33 4.62 -10.48
CA ALA A 35 -4.01 3.18 -10.55
C ALA A 35 -5.17 2.30 -10.07
N ALA A 36 -5.90 2.73 -9.05
CA ALA A 36 -6.97 1.96 -8.41
C ALA A 36 -8.34 2.16 -9.05
N GLY A 37 -8.53 3.23 -9.82
CA GLY A 37 -9.82 3.56 -10.43
C GLY A 37 -10.76 4.39 -9.55
N GLY A 38 -10.28 4.94 -8.43
CA GLY A 38 -11.03 5.79 -7.53
C GLY A 38 -10.38 5.92 -6.15
N HIS A 39 -10.84 6.88 -5.34
CA HIS A 39 -10.26 7.12 -4.00
C HIS A 39 -10.58 6.00 -3.01
N GLN A 40 -11.82 5.52 -2.97
CA GLN A 40 -12.21 4.43 -2.08
C GLN A 40 -11.53 3.13 -2.46
N GLU A 41 -11.42 2.86 -3.75
CA GLU A 41 -10.68 1.73 -4.32
C GLU A 41 -9.19 1.79 -3.97
N ALA A 42 -8.60 2.99 -4.01
CA ALA A 42 -7.23 3.22 -3.59
C ALA A 42 -7.04 2.90 -2.10
N LEU A 43 -7.90 3.42 -1.23
CA LEU A 43 -7.84 3.15 0.20
C LEU A 43 -7.94 1.66 0.51
N VAL A 44 -8.86 0.95 -0.15
CA VAL A 44 -9.03 -0.51 0.05
C VAL A 44 -7.76 -1.27 -0.36
N GLN A 45 -7.19 -0.94 -1.53
CA GLN A 45 -5.98 -1.62 -2.00
C GLN A 45 -4.75 -1.27 -1.13
N MET A 46 -4.62 -0.02 -0.70
CA MET A 46 -3.57 0.39 0.25
C MET A 46 -3.68 -0.36 1.58
N ALA A 47 -4.88 -0.48 2.14
CA ALA A 47 -5.10 -1.22 3.37
C ALA A 47 -4.75 -2.71 3.23
N ILE A 48 -5.15 -3.34 2.13
CA ILE A 48 -4.79 -4.74 1.84
C ILE A 48 -3.27 -4.88 1.76
N GLY A 49 -2.59 -4.00 1.03
CA GLY A 49 -1.13 -4.03 0.90
C GLY A 49 -0.42 -3.86 2.24
N ALA A 50 -0.85 -2.90 3.05
CA ALA A 50 -0.27 -2.64 4.36
C ALA A 50 -0.50 -3.81 5.34
N ILE A 51 -1.71 -4.35 5.41
CA ILE A 51 -2.05 -5.45 6.32
C ILE A 51 -1.34 -6.75 5.90
N THR A 52 -1.44 -7.12 4.64
CA THR A 52 -0.88 -8.39 4.15
C THR A 52 0.64 -8.36 4.10
N GLY A 53 1.25 -7.21 3.82
CA GLY A 53 2.68 -7.00 3.74
C GLY A 53 3.38 -6.75 5.08
N ASP A 54 2.66 -6.71 6.19
CA ASP A 54 3.23 -6.37 7.52
C ASP A 54 4.41 -7.28 7.91
N ARG A 55 4.36 -8.56 7.58
CA ARG A 55 5.47 -9.49 7.85
C ARG A 55 6.76 -9.13 7.12
N VAL A 56 6.66 -8.52 5.93
CA VAL A 56 7.85 -8.09 5.17
C VAL A 56 8.63 -7.03 5.93
N THR A 57 7.93 -6.11 6.59
CA THR A 57 8.56 -5.04 7.38
C THR A 57 9.22 -5.55 8.65
N ARG A 58 8.73 -6.67 9.20
CA ARG A 58 9.30 -7.35 10.39
C ARG A 58 10.44 -8.30 10.03
N GLY A 59 10.66 -8.58 8.75
CA GLY A 59 11.66 -9.48 8.23
C GLY A 59 11.07 -10.78 7.71
N VAL A 60 11.65 -11.26 6.62
CA VAL A 60 11.33 -12.54 6.00
C VAL A 60 12.56 -13.43 5.99
N PRO A 61 12.40 -14.78 6.10
CA PRO A 61 13.54 -15.70 6.10
C PRO A 61 14.39 -15.60 4.83
N ASP A 62 13.73 -15.50 3.67
CA ASP A 62 14.36 -15.34 2.37
C ASP A 62 14.49 -13.84 2.03
N GLN A 63 15.72 -13.34 2.00
CA GLN A 63 16.00 -11.93 1.72
C GLN A 63 15.62 -11.51 0.29
N THR A 64 15.54 -12.46 -0.66
CA THR A 64 15.12 -12.17 -2.04
C THR A 64 13.67 -11.67 -2.10
N LEU A 65 12.83 -12.06 -1.12
CA LEU A 65 11.44 -11.64 -1.03
C LEU A 65 11.26 -10.17 -0.61
N ARG A 66 12.33 -9.48 -0.25
CA ARG A 66 12.31 -8.03 -0.01
C ARG A 66 12.22 -7.23 -1.31
N ASP A 67 12.59 -7.84 -2.43
CA ASP A 67 12.48 -7.22 -3.74
C ASP A 67 11.09 -7.50 -4.32
N MET A 68 10.39 -6.43 -4.73
CA MET A 68 9.07 -6.52 -5.37
C MET A 68 9.09 -7.28 -6.70
N ALA A 69 10.25 -7.50 -7.32
CA ALA A 69 10.37 -8.33 -8.51
C ALA A 69 10.04 -9.81 -8.24
N ASN A 70 10.17 -10.24 -6.99
CA ASN A 70 9.91 -11.62 -6.58
C ASN A 70 8.50 -11.74 -5.97
N PRO A 71 7.65 -12.65 -6.51
CA PRO A 71 6.29 -12.86 -5.98
C PRO A 71 6.34 -13.37 -4.53
N MET A 72 5.55 -12.76 -3.67
CA MET A 72 5.41 -13.19 -2.27
C MET A 72 4.42 -14.36 -2.17
N PRO A 73 4.84 -15.52 -1.61
CA PRO A 73 3.92 -16.61 -1.35
C PRO A 73 2.79 -16.21 -0.38
N LEU A 74 1.55 -16.63 -0.66
CA LEU A 74 0.40 -16.32 0.21
C LEU A 74 0.60 -16.82 1.66
N SER A 75 1.33 -17.91 1.85
CA SER A 75 1.65 -18.46 3.19
C SER A 75 2.47 -17.53 4.08
N LEU A 76 3.21 -16.58 3.49
CA LEU A 76 3.99 -15.58 4.19
C LEU A 76 3.25 -14.26 4.40
N MET A 77 2.07 -14.12 3.81
CA MET A 77 1.24 -12.92 3.96
C MET A 77 0.46 -12.95 5.28
N SER A 78 0.29 -11.79 5.89
CA SER A 78 -0.61 -11.64 7.04
C SER A 78 -2.06 -11.74 6.59
N LYS A 79 -2.92 -12.29 7.46
CA LYS A 79 -4.35 -12.42 7.15
C LYS A 79 -5.03 -11.05 7.13
N CYS A 80 -5.84 -10.83 6.10
CA CYS A 80 -6.62 -9.63 5.91
C CYS A 80 -8.08 -10.01 5.61
N ASN A 81 -9.03 -9.34 6.25
CA ASN A 81 -10.45 -9.56 6.05
C ASN A 81 -11.22 -8.24 5.90
N LEU A 82 -12.52 -8.32 5.58
CA LEU A 82 -13.35 -7.13 5.36
C LEU A 82 -13.38 -6.20 6.57
N SER A 83 -13.38 -6.74 7.79
CA SER A 83 -13.42 -5.94 9.01
C SER A 83 -12.11 -5.18 9.24
N SER A 84 -10.97 -5.82 9.00
CA SER A 84 -9.65 -5.16 9.13
C SER A 84 -9.46 -4.07 8.08
N ILE A 85 -9.95 -4.28 6.85
CA ILE A 85 -9.92 -3.25 5.80
C ILE A 85 -10.83 -2.08 6.18
N ALA A 86 -12.06 -2.34 6.60
CA ALA A 86 -12.99 -1.29 7.03
C ALA A 86 -12.42 -0.47 8.19
N SER A 87 -11.84 -1.12 9.19
CA SER A 87 -11.18 -0.46 10.32
C SER A 87 -9.98 0.40 9.87
N GLY A 88 -9.16 -0.11 8.97
CA GLY A 88 -7.97 0.61 8.49
C GLY A 88 -8.27 1.78 7.55
N THR A 89 -9.42 1.76 6.87
CA THR A 89 -9.80 2.80 5.89
C THR A 89 -10.83 3.79 6.40
N GLY A 90 -11.56 3.45 7.47
CA GLY A 90 -12.74 4.21 7.91
C GLY A 90 -13.96 4.08 6.99
N LEU A 91 -13.91 3.22 5.98
CA LEU A 91 -15.04 2.96 5.09
C LEU A 91 -16.06 2.02 5.72
N ASN A 92 -17.32 2.17 5.33
CA ASN A 92 -18.37 1.23 5.71
C ASN A 92 -18.04 -0.17 5.17
N ARG A 93 -18.28 -1.20 5.98
CA ARG A 93 -17.96 -2.60 5.64
C ARG A 93 -18.65 -3.06 4.35
N GLU A 94 -19.87 -2.60 4.09
CA GLU A 94 -20.60 -2.94 2.85
C GLU A 94 -19.93 -2.31 1.62
N THR A 95 -19.46 -1.07 1.73
CA THR A 95 -18.66 -0.42 0.68
C THR A 95 -17.38 -1.20 0.41
N VAL A 96 -16.65 -1.60 1.47
CA VAL A 96 -15.46 -2.45 1.34
C VAL A 96 -15.78 -3.77 0.64
N ARG A 97 -16.87 -4.45 1.06
CA ARG A 97 -17.29 -5.71 0.47
C ARG A 97 -17.55 -5.56 -1.04
N ARG A 98 -18.27 -4.53 -1.43
CA ARG A 98 -18.58 -4.25 -2.84
C ARG A 98 -17.31 -4.02 -3.67
N ILE A 99 -16.39 -3.21 -3.15
CA ILE A 99 -15.10 -2.92 -3.81
C ILE A 99 -14.26 -4.19 -3.92
N VAL A 100 -14.11 -4.94 -2.84
CA VAL A 100 -13.34 -6.20 -2.84
C VAL A 100 -13.92 -7.20 -3.84
N ASN A 101 -15.23 -7.39 -3.86
CA ASN A 101 -15.89 -8.32 -4.81
C ASN A 101 -15.60 -7.92 -6.26
N ARG A 102 -15.65 -6.62 -6.57
CA ARG A 102 -15.30 -6.13 -7.91
C ARG A 102 -13.82 -6.39 -8.25
N LEU A 103 -12.90 -6.10 -7.34
CA LEU A 103 -11.48 -6.32 -7.56
C LEU A 103 -11.12 -7.82 -7.67
N VAL A 104 -11.85 -8.69 -7.00
CA VAL A 104 -11.74 -10.15 -7.18
C VAL A 104 -12.22 -10.54 -8.59
N ALA A 105 -13.36 -10.01 -9.03
CA ALA A 105 -13.88 -10.27 -10.38
C ALA A 105 -12.93 -9.76 -11.48
N GLU A 106 -12.24 -8.64 -11.24
CA GLU A 106 -11.21 -8.09 -12.14
C GLU A 106 -9.87 -8.87 -12.10
N GLY A 107 -9.73 -9.86 -11.20
CA GLY A 107 -8.51 -10.66 -11.07
C GLY A 107 -7.34 -9.96 -10.35
N ARG A 108 -7.59 -8.83 -9.68
CA ARG A 108 -6.57 -8.13 -8.87
C ARG A 108 -6.39 -8.75 -7.49
N LEU A 109 -7.48 -9.19 -6.90
CA LEU A 109 -7.52 -9.80 -5.58
C LEU A 109 -7.94 -11.27 -5.67
N VAL A 110 -7.58 -12.02 -4.65
CA VAL A 110 -8.08 -13.38 -4.40
C VAL A 110 -8.69 -13.47 -3.02
N ARG A 111 -9.70 -14.30 -2.88
CA ARG A 111 -10.28 -14.65 -1.59
C ARG A 111 -10.01 -16.12 -1.31
N SER A 112 -9.30 -16.40 -0.21
CA SER A 112 -9.03 -17.75 0.24
C SER A 112 -10.25 -18.41 0.86
N ALA A 113 -10.23 -19.72 1.05
CA ALA A 113 -11.34 -20.49 1.63
C ALA A 113 -11.71 -20.03 3.06
N ASP A 114 -10.74 -19.53 3.83
CA ASP A 114 -10.93 -18.96 5.17
C ASP A 114 -11.46 -17.52 5.18
N GLY A 115 -11.75 -16.93 4.00
CA GLY A 115 -12.21 -15.57 3.83
C GLY A 115 -11.09 -14.51 3.78
N SER A 116 -9.82 -14.90 3.87
CA SER A 116 -8.68 -13.99 3.75
C SER A 116 -8.62 -13.38 2.35
N ILE A 117 -8.26 -12.10 2.28
CA ILE A 117 -8.18 -11.31 1.07
C ILE A 117 -6.72 -10.92 0.85
N ASN A 118 -6.23 -11.17 -0.37
CA ASN A 118 -4.87 -10.82 -0.77
C ASN A 118 -4.85 -10.33 -2.21
N PHE A 119 -3.78 -9.65 -2.60
CA PHE A 119 -3.46 -9.49 -4.02
C PHE A 119 -3.20 -10.85 -4.65
N ARG A 120 -3.64 -11.02 -5.89
CA ARG A 120 -3.34 -12.22 -6.66
C ARG A 120 -1.83 -12.36 -6.81
N VAL A 121 -1.30 -13.56 -6.58
CA VAL A 121 0.14 -13.84 -6.77
C VAL A 121 0.54 -13.47 -8.20
N GLY A 122 1.62 -12.69 -8.33
CA GLY A 122 2.11 -12.16 -9.60
C GLY A 122 1.46 -10.83 -10.02
N TRP A 123 0.35 -10.39 -9.41
CA TRP A 123 -0.26 -9.10 -9.77
C TRP A 123 0.66 -7.91 -9.45
N THR A 124 1.35 -7.94 -8.31
CA THR A 124 2.28 -6.88 -7.89
C THR A 124 3.56 -6.81 -8.75
N GLN A 125 3.86 -7.84 -9.54
CA GLN A 125 4.93 -7.86 -10.54
C GLN A 125 4.47 -7.31 -11.90
N GLY A 126 3.19 -7.07 -12.07
CA GLY A 126 2.61 -6.51 -13.29
C GLY A 126 3.02 -5.05 -13.52
N LYS A 127 2.91 -4.60 -14.78
CA LYS A 127 3.32 -3.26 -15.21
C LYS A 127 2.69 -2.13 -14.38
N LEU A 128 1.39 -2.23 -14.06
CA LEU A 128 0.67 -1.20 -13.31
C LEU A 128 1.21 -1.07 -11.88
N ALA A 129 1.34 -2.19 -11.17
CA ALA A 129 1.81 -2.18 -9.78
C ALA A 129 3.27 -1.77 -9.65
N ARG A 130 4.13 -2.24 -10.57
CA ARG A 130 5.55 -1.83 -10.62
C ARG A 130 5.71 -0.35 -10.94
N GLY A 131 4.93 0.17 -11.88
CA GLY A 131 4.91 1.60 -12.21
C GLY A 131 4.50 2.45 -11.02
N LEU A 132 3.41 2.07 -10.35
CA LEU A 132 2.95 2.76 -9.15
C LEU A 132 4.00 2.73 -8.02
N GLY A 133 4.65 1.60 -7.78
CA GLY A 133 5.72 1.47 -6.78
C GLY A 133 6.90 2.38 -7.08
N LYS A 134 7.35 2.41 -8.33
CA LYS A 134 8.43 3.31 -8.78
C LYS A 134 8.06 4.77 -8.58
N ASP A 135 6.89 5.18 -9.06
CA ASP A 135 6.43 6.58 -8.98
C ASP A 135 6.30 7.05 -7.52
N GLN A 136 5.87 6.18 -6.61
CA GLN A 136 5.84 6.48 -5.18
C GLN A 136 7.23 6.70 -4.58
N LEU A 137 8.19 5.84 -4.93
CA LEU A 137 9.59 5.98 -4.47
C LEU A 137 10.22 7.26 -5.02
N ASP A 138 10.00 7.57 -6.29
CA ASP A 138 10.49 8.80 -6.92
C ASP A 138 9.91 10.04 -6.23
N GLU A 139 8.62 10.01 -5.90
CA GLU A 139 7.94 11.10 -5.19
C GLU A 139 8.48 11.29 -3.76
N PHE A 140 8.72 10.19 -3.05
CA PHE A 140 9.33 10.22 -1.72
C PHE A 140 10.74 10.82 -1.77
N CYS A 141 11.59 10.34 -2.68
CA CYS A 141 12.96 10.84 -2.85
C CYS A 141 12.96 12.34 -3.21
N ARG A 142 12.07 12.77 -4.10
CA ARG A 142 11.94 14.19 -4.48
C ARG A 142 11.53 15.06 -3.31
N THR A 143 10.69 14.57 -2.42
CA THR A 143 10.21 15.33 -1.26
C THR A 143 11.28 15.41 -0.16
N ALA A 144 12.07 14.35 0.00
CA ALA A 144 13.13 14.26 1.02
C ALA A 144 14.37 15.13 0.68
N ASN A 145 14.59 15.43 -0.60
CA ASN A 145 15.68 16.27 -1.09
C ASN A 145 15.24 17.76 -1.19
#